data_c7a58e5a5ece55dc8ee3a9d24a511ab1
#
_entry.id   c7a58e5a5ece55dc8ee3a9d24a511ab1
#
_cell.length_a   1.000
_cell.length_b   1.000
_cell.length_c   1.000
_cell.angle_alpha   90.00
_cell.angle_beta   90.00
_cell.angle_gamma   90.00
#
_symmetry.space_group_name_H-M   'P 1'
#
loop_
_entity.id
_entity.type
_entity.pdbx_description
1 polymer ?
#
loop_
_entity_poly.entity_id
_entity_poly.type
_entity_poly.pdbx_seq_one_letter_code
_entity_poly.pdbx_strand_id
1 'polypeptide(L)'
;MIYYASLRFSVGYSSGQRGQTVNLLAFAFQGSNPCPTTIQNPVTRGFLFCGVRRSVFSRQAARIRISDSPVAFLYNSLMKKSVLITGGTKRLGAYIAAELRTRGWRVLTSSHRADSGADIVADLARPSGAAKLYLKALELEPELSAVVNNAALFTGGADDLRSVNLESAKKLTMMLAGREDAECAVVNVLDAEVLRADAASGGGIKDVYLETKRELLEYTRKSACLFAETLRVNAVAPGPVFAPEGVHEKAGEILLARRPTAEDVASAVAFLLESPSITGAVVPVDAGQHLL
;
A
#
# COMPACT_ATOMS: atom_id res chain seq x y z
N MET A 1 3.64 0.46 25.88
CA MET A 1 2.34 1.15 25.78
C MET A 1 2.08 1.39 24.29
N ILE A 2 1.22 0.60 23.69
CA ILE A 2 0.93 0.64 22.26
C ILE A 2 -0.18 1.67 22.07
N TYR A 3 0.12 2.81 21.47
CA TYR A 3 -0.90 3.77 21.08
C TYR A 3 -1.61 3.24 19.82
N TYR A 4 -2.79 2.69 20.01
CA TYR A 4 -3.72 2.49 18.93
C TYR A 4 -4.38 3.85 18.63
N ALA A 5 -4.28 4.31 17.39
CA ALA A 5 -5.08 5.44 16.97
C ALA A 5 -6.56 5.02 17.02
N SER A 6 -7.27 5.48 18.03
CA SER A 6 -8.72 5.29 18.11
C SER A 6 -9.38 6.29 17.17
N LEU A 7 -9.91 5.80 16.06
CA LEU A 7 -10.85 6.57 15.24
C LEU A 7 -12.10 6.84 16.08
N ARG A 8 -12.27 8.08 16.52
CA ARG A 8 -13.48 8.52 17.20
C ARG A 8 -14.52 8.91 16.17
N PHE A 9 -15.50 8.07 15.95
CA PHE A 9 -16.73 8.48 15.30
C PHE A 9 -17.69 9.01 16.35
N SER A 10 -17.99 10.31 16.32
CA SER A 10 -19.10 10.85 17.08
C SER A 10 -20.37 10.72 16.25
N VAL A 11 -21.20 9.75 16.58
CA VAL A 11 -22.57 9.68 16.05
C VAL A 11 -23.42 10.62 16.90
N GLY A 12 -23.76 11.77 16.36
CA GLY A 12 -24.72 12.69 16.98
C GLY A 12 -26.11 12.07 16.95
N TYR A 13 -26.63 11.66 18.10
CA TYR A 13 -28.05 11.38 18.29
C TYR A 13 -28.74 12.64 18.81
N SER A 14 -29.91 12.95 18.26
CA SER A 14 -30.77 14.06 18.69
C SER A 14 -31.45 13.81 20.03
N SER A 15 -31.04 12.85 20.82
CA SER A 15 -31.51 12.58 22.18
C SER A 15 -30.35 12.06 23.04
N GLY A 16 -29.65 12.96 23.69
CA GLY A 16 -28.97 12.88 24.96
C GLY A 16 -28.17 11.63 25.40
N GLN A 17 -27.88 10.63 24.57
CA GLN A 17 -27.08 9.45 24.94
C GLN A 17 -25.63 9.56 24.46
N ARG A 18 -24.72 9.22 25.38
CA ARG A 18 -23.27 9.25 25.12
C ARG A 18 -22.89 8.17 24.09
N GLY A 19 -22.18 8.59 23.03
CA GLY A 19 -21.70 7.70 21.98
C GLY A 19 -20.71 6.63 22.51
N GLN A 20 -20.87 5.41 22.05
CA GLN A 20 -19.92 4.31 22.29
C GLN A 20 -18.83 4.33 21.22
N THR A 21 -17.59 4.21 21.67
CA THR A 21 -16.41 4.08 20.79
C THR A 21 -16.32 2.62 20.33
N VAL A 22 -16.45 2.37 19.03
CA VAL A 22 -16.30 1.05 18.44
C VAL A 22 -14.92 0.93 17.83
N ASN A 23 -14.17 -0.06 18.26
CA ASN A 23 -12.82 -0.34 17.75
C ASN A 23 -12.93 -1.23 16.49
N LEU A 24 -13.03 -0.62 15.32
CA LEU A 24 -13.23 -1.31 14.04
C LEU A 24 -11.99 -2.08 13.54
N LEU A 25 -10.82 -1.82 14.11
CA LEU A 25 -9.57 -2.44 13.63
C LEU A 25 -9.42 -3.92 14.02
N ALA A 26 -10.10 -4.39 15.07
CA ALA A 26 -10.00 -5.77 15.51
C ALA A 26 -10.76 -6.78 14.62
N PHE A 27 -11.71 -6.32 13.81
CA PHE A 27 -12.59 -7.19 13.01
C PHE A 27 -12.18 -7.36 11.55
N ALA A 28 -11.24 -6.56 11.04
CA ALA A 28 -10.88 -6.56 9.63
C ALA A 28 -10.03 -7.77 9.17
N PHE A 29 -9.50 -8.57 10.10
CA PHE A 29 -8.53 -9.62 9.79
C PHE A 29 -8.93 -11.05 10.14
N GLN A 30 -10.14 -11.28 10.61
CA GLN A 30 -10.64 -12.64 10.83
C GLN A 30 -11.60 -13.05 9.69
N GLY A 31 -11.06 -13.61 8.64
CA GLY A 31 -11.86 -14.27 7.60
C GLY A 31 -11.23 -14.22 6.22
N SER A 32 -11.04 -15.39 5.65
CA SER A 32 -10.58 -15.62 4.28
C SER A 32 -11.73 -15.54 3.25
N ASN A 33 -12.56 -14.49 3.32
CA ASN A 33 -13.61 -14.30 2.33
C ASN A 33 -13.19 -13.26 1.29
N PRO A 34 -13.41 -13.53 0.00
CA PRO A 34 -13.22 -12.54 -1.06
C PRO A 34 -14.14 -11.34 -0.84
N CYS A 35 -13.72 -10.18 -1.36
CA CYS A 35 -14.54 -8.96 -1.35
C CYS A 35 -15.95 -9.28 -1.86
N PRO A 36 -17.02 -9.06 -1.06
CA PRO A 36 -18.35 -9.39 -1.49
C PRO A 36 -18.80 -8.44 -2.59
N THR A 37 -18.96 -8.96 -3.79
CA THR A 37 -19.57 -8.24 -4.92
C THR A 37 -21.09 -8.12 -4.80
N THR A 38 -21.69 -8.81 -3.82
CA THR A 38 -23.12 -8.73 -3.56
C THR A 38 -23.42 -9.08 -2.10
N ILE A 39 -23.99 -8.15 -1.34
CA ILE A 39 -24.52 -8.45 -0.01
C ILE A 39 -25.86 -9.13 -0.19
N GLN A 40 -25.85 -10.47 -0.31
CA GLN A 40 -27.04 -11.27 -0.02
C GLN A 40 -26.88 -11.79 1.42
N ASN A 41 -27.86 -11.45 2.26
CA ASN A 41 -27.95 -11.85 3.65
C ASN A 41 -27.82 -13.36 3.85
N PRO A 42 -26.88 -13.84 4.66
CA PRO A 42 -27.10 -15.09 5.36
C PRO A 42 -27.46 -14.80 6.82
N VAL A 43 -28.62 -15.23 7.19
CA VAL A 43 -29.06 -15.34 8.59
C VAL A 43 -28.14 -16.35 9.28
N THR A 44 -27.21 -15.88 10.08
CA THR A 44 -26.56 -16.70 11.10
C THR A 44 -26.65 -15.97 12.43
N ARG A 45 -27.27 -16.65 13.37
CA ARG A 45 -27.51 -16.22 14.75
C ARG A 45 -26.22 -15.78 15.42
N GLY A 46 -26.19 -14.56 15.96
CA GLY A 46 -25.29 -14.21 17.04
C GLY A 46 -24.44 -12.95 16.89
N PHE A 47 -24.57 -12.15 15.84
CA PHE A 47 -23.93 -10.84 15.78
C PHE A 47 -24.95 -9.79 15.37
N LEU A 48 -25.27 -8.91 16.30
CA LEU A 48 -26.02 -7.69 16.03
C LEU A 48 -25.18 -6.82 15.09
N PHE A 49 -25.35 -6.99 13.78
CA PHE A 49 -25.03 -5.92 12.84
C PHE A 49 -26.06 -4.83 13.11
N CYS A 50 -25.67 -3.81 13.88
CA CYS A 50 -26.42 -2.58 13.89
C CYS A 50 -26.38 -2.03 12.46
N GLY A 51 -27.40 -2.38 11.68
CA GLY A 51 -27.56 -1.92 10.31
C GLY A 51 -27.74 -0.41 10.33
N VAL A 52 -26.65 0.31 10.22
CA VAL A 52 -26.68 1.70 9.77
C VAL A 52 -27.09 1.62 8.31
N ARG A 53 -28.40 1.59 8.06
CA ARG A 53 -28.93 2.04 6.77
C ARG A 53 -28.52 3.49 6.65
N ARG A 54 -27.34 3.72 6.08
CA ARG A 54 -27.03 5.04 5.55
C ARG A 54 -28.04 5.30 4.44
N SER A 55 -28.98 6.21 4.71
CA SER A 55 -29.74 6.79 3.62
C SER A 55 -28.71 7.46 2.73
N VAL A 56 -28.46 6.86 1.59
CA VAL A 56 -27.56 7.35 0.52
C VAL A 56 -27.93 8.77 0.09
N PHE A 57 -29.14 9.23 0.46
CA PHE A 57 -29.70 10.51 0.04
C PHE A 57 -29.28 11.73 0.87
N SER A 58 -28.80 11.60 2.10
CA SER A 58 -28.50 12.81 2.92
C SER A 58 -27.05 13.32 2.78
N ARG A 59 -26.14 12.50 2.24
CA ARG A 59 -24.73 12.92 2.03
C ARG A 59 -24.45 13.46 0.62
N GLN A 60 -25.31 13.20 -0.36
CA GLN A 60 -25.15 13.78 -1.70
C GLN A 60 -25.49 15.29 -1.75
N ALA A 61 -26.31 15.79 -0.83
CA ALA A 61 -26.67 17.20 -0.84
C ALA A 61 -25.61 18.14 -0.20
N ALA A 62 -24.63 17.60 0.56
CA ALA A 62 -23.61 18.41 1.23
C ALA A 62 -22.21 18.35 0.57
N ARG A 63 -22.02 17.52 -0.45
CA ARG A 63 -20.81 17.51 -1.30
C ARG A 63 -21.13 18.24 -2.61
N ILE A 64 -21.24 19.54 -2.58
CA ILE A 64 -20.79 20.33 -3.74
C ILE A 64 -19.30 20.01 -3.82
N ARG A 65 -18.94 19.09 -4.73
CA ARG A 65 -17.54 18.79 -4.99
C ARG A 65 -16.93 20.09 -5.51
N ILE A 66 -16.12 20.69 -4.67
CA ILE A 66 -15.19 21.75 -5.08
C ILE A 66 -14.30 21.22 -6.23
N SER A 67 -14.26 19.88 -6.44
CA SER A 67 -13.45 19.19 -7.44
C SER A 67 -13.64 19.65 -8.89
N ASP A 68 -14.79 20.21 -9.24
CA ASP A 68 -15.13 20.58 -10.62
C ASP A 68 -14.96 22.08 -10.90
N SER A 69 -14.48 22.86 -9.92
CA SER A 69 -14.20 24.26 -10.12
C SER A 69 -12.74 24.46 -10.63
N PRO A 70 -12.48 25.48 -11.48
CA PRO A 70 -11.12 25.86 -11.87
C PRO A 70 -10.21 26.13 -10.66
N VAL A 71 -10.80 26.55 -9.52
CA VAL A 71 -10.10 26.81 -8.26
C VAL A 71 -9.67 25.51 -7.61
N ALA A 72 -10.48 24.45 -7.66
CA ALA A 72 -10.08 23.13 -7.15
C ALA A 72 -8.99 22.48 -8.01
N PHE A 73 -9.04 22.67 -9.31
CA PHE A 73 -7.97 22.22 -10.21
C PHE A 73 -6.66 22.97 -9.91
N LEU A 74 -6.71 24.29 -9.68
CA LEU A 74 -5.56 25.08 -9.25
C LEU A 74 -5.10 24.70 -7.84
N TYR A 75 -6.00 24.46 -6.91
CA TYR A 75 -5.70 24.03 -5.54
C TYR A 75 -5.01 22.66 -5.54
N ASN A 76 -5.55 21.67 -6.26
CA ASN A 76 -4.94 20.34 -6.41
C ASN A 76 -3.63 20.38 -7.19
N SER A 77 -3.44 21.33 -8.10
CA SER A 77 -2.18 21.59 -8.81
C SER A 77 -1.14 22.30 -7.93
N LEU A 78 -1.57 23.05 -6.91
CA LEU A 78 -0.70 23.75 -5.96
C LEU A 78 -0.35 22.91 -4.73
N MET A 79 -1.19 21.92 -4.38
CA MET A 79 -0.89 20.97 -3.31
C MET A 79 0.19 20.02 -3.79
N LYS A 80 1.37 20.13 -3.21
CA LYS A 80 2.49 19.23 -3.47
C LYS A 80 2.11 17.84 -2.99
N LYS A 81 1.83 16.93 -3.95
CA LYS A 81 1.66 15.51 -3.65
C LYS A 81 2.90 14.99 -2.96
N SER A 82 2.76 14.36 -1.80
CA SER A 82 3.89 13.83 -1.05
C SER A 82 3.79 12.32 -0.88
N VAL A 83 4.94 11.66 -0.96
CA VAL A 83 5.05 10.20 -0.94
C VAL A 83 6.19 9.74 -0.05
N LEU A 84 5.92 8.71 0.76
CA LEU A 84 6.93 7.96 1.50
C LEU A 84 7.29 6.70 0.73
N ILE A 85 8.59 6.49 0.45
CA ILE A 85 9.10 5.29 -0.22
C ILE A 85 9.95 4.50 0.78
N THR A 86 9.51 3.29 1.12
CA THR A 86 10.32 2.40 1.95
C THR A 86 11.46 1.79 1.14
N GLY A 87 12.69 1.80 1.70
CA GLY A 87 13.88 1.36 0.95
C GLY A 87 14.19 2.23 -0.27
N GLY A 88 13.94 3.54 -0.17
CA GLY A 88 13.98 4.49 -1.29
C GLY A 88 15.38 4.98 -1.71
N THR A 89 16.45 4.51 -1.08
CA THR A 89 17.81 5.07 -1.31
C THR A 89 18.68 4.27 -2.27
N LYS A 90 18.29 3.06 -2.64
CA LYS A 90 19.07 2.20 -3.53
C LYS A 90 18.21 1.35 -4.45
N ARG A 91 18.83 0.79 -5.49
CA ARG A 91 18.19 -0.11 -6.45
C ARG A 91 16.85 0.46 -6.94
N LEU A 92 15.80 -0.35 -7.03
CA LEU A 92 14.49 0.03 -7.54
C LEU A 92 13.89 1.25 -6.79
N GLY A 93 14.03 1.30 -5.46
CA GLY A 93 13.52 2.42 -4.66
C GLY A 93 14.11 3.77 -5.06
N ALA A 94 15.41 3.81 -5.41
CA ALA A 94 16.05 5.04 -5.87
C ALA A 94 15.52 5.51 -7.23
N TYR A 95 15.23 4.60 -8.16
CA TYR A 95 14.63 4.92 -9.44
C TYR A 95 13.19 5.42 -9.28
N ILE A 96 12.40 4.78 -8.41
CA ILE A 96 11.04 5.24 -8.07
C ILE A 96 11.10 6.65 -7.47
N ALA A 97 12.03 6.89 -6.55
CA ALA A 97 12.22 8.21 -5.94
C ALA A 97 12.61 9.29 -6.97
N ALA A 98 13.50 8.96 -7.90
CA ALA A 98 13.92 9.86 -8.96
C ALA A 98 12.75 10.19 -9.91
N GLU A 99 12.03 9.18 -10.38
CA GLU A 99 10.86 9.33 -11.28
C GLU A 99 9.79 10.22 -10.64
N LEU A 100 9.42 9.96 -9.39
CA LEU A 100 8.40 10.75 -8.71
C LEU A 100 8.85 12.21 -8.46
N ARG A 101 10.15 12.43 -8.19
CA ARG A 101 10.68 13.80 -8.08
C ARG A 101 10.59 14.55 -9.42
N THR A 102 10.89 13.90 -10.55
CA THR A 102 10.74 14.54 -11.87
C THR A 102 9.31 14.90 -12.20
N ARG A 103 8.34 14.18 -11.62
CA ARG A 103 6.89 14.47 -11.74
C ARG A 103 6.38 15.48 -10.70
N GLY A 104 7.28 16.09 -9.93
CA GLY A 104 6.93 17.14 -8.98
C GLY A 104 6.43 16.65 -7.61
N TRP A 105 6.56 15.34 -7.30
CA TRP A 105 6.24 14.81 -5.99
C TRP A 105 7.28 15.26 -4.95
N ARG A 106 6.82 15.59 -3.76
CA ARG A 106 7.67 15.65 -2.57
C ARG A 106 7.93 14.22 -2.09
N VAL A 107 9.17 13.77 -2.20
CA VAL A 107 9.53 12.38 -1.92
C VAL A 107 10.33 12.30 -0.63
N LEU A 108 9.80 11.53 0.32
CA LEU A 108 10.51 11.06 1.50
C LEU A 108 11.00 9.63 1.28
N THR A 109 12.27 9.39 1.52
CA THR A 109 12.88 8.07 1.43
C THR A 109 13.18 7.50 2.81
N SER A 110 13.05 6.18 3.00
CA SER A 110 13.49 5.53 4.22
C SER A 110 14.50 4.41 3.97
N SER A 111 15.33 4.16 4.97
CA SER A 111 16.30 3.05 5.00
C SER A 111 16.50 2.59 6.44
N HIS A 112 16.96 1.33 6.62
CA HIS A 112 17.40 0.84 7.93
C HIS A 112 18.83 1.29 8.27
N ARG A 113 19.61 1.78 7.29
CA ARG A 113 21.01 2.19 7.45
C ARG A 113 21.12 3.70 7.64
N ALA A 114 21.85 4.11 8.68
CA ALA A 114 22.07 5.54 8.98
C ALA A 114 22.91 6.24 7.91
N ASP A 115 23.84 5.51 7.27
CA ASP A 115 24.76 6.01 6.25
C ASP A 115 24.17 6.04 4.82
N SER A 116 22.88 5.77 4.69
CA SER A 116 22.23 5.62 3.37
C SER A 116 21.82 6.91 2.68
N GLY A 117 21.87 8.04 3.38
CA GLY A 117 21.34 9.32 2.88
C GLY A 117 19.81 9.37 2.80
N ALA A 118 19.11 8.46 3.51
CA ALA A 118 17.65 8.48 3.60
C ALA A 118 17.16 9.67 4.44
N ASP A 119 15.99 10.21 4.09
CA ASP A 119 15.33 11.25 4.88
C ASP A 119 14.94 10.74 6.27
N ILE A 120 14.60 9.43 6.36
CA ILE A 120 14.19 8.78 7.61
C ILE A 120 14.92 7.45 7.77
N VAL A 121 15.56 7.25 8.93
CA VAL A 121 16.16 5.97 9.30
C VAL A 121 15.16 5.18 10.16
N ALA A 122 14.75 4.00 9.70
CA ALA A 122 13.84 3.12 10.41
C ALA A 122 14.07 1.66 10.06
N ASP A 123 14.16 0.80 11.07
CA ASP A 123 14.27 -0.65 10.91
C ASP A 123 12.88 -1.28 10.91
N LEU A 124 12.43 -1.72 9.74
CA LEU A 124 11.12 -2.34 9.53
C LEU A 124 11.03 -3.78 10.05
N ALA A 125 12.15 -4.42 10.38
CA ALA A 125 12.15 -5.71 11.06
C ALA A 125 11.66 -5.58 12.51
N ARG A 126 11.73 -4.39 13.10
CA ARG A 126 11.29 -4.15 14.49
C ARG A 126 9.77 -3.92 14.56
N PRO A 127 9.09 -4.42 15.61
CA PRO A 127 7.63 -4.30 15.74
C PRO A 127 7.09 -2.87 15.68
N SER A 128 7.86 -1.88 16.15
CA SER A 128 7.50 -0.46 16.12
C SER A 128 8.07 0.28 14.90
N GLY A 129 8.84 -0.37 14.01
CA GLY A 129 9.57 0.27 12.93
C GLY A 129 8.67 1.03 11.96
N ALA A 130 7.61 0.39 11.46
CA ALA A 130 6.66 1.01 10.55
C ALA A 130 5.91 2.20 11.20
N ALA A 131 5.52 2.08 12.47
CA ALA A 131 4.84 3.17 13.17
C ALA A 131 5.77 4.38 13.38
N LYS A 132 7.01 4.14 13.82
CA LYS A 132 8.02 5.20 13.95
C LYS A 132 8.31 5.88 12.62
N LEU A 133 8.44 5.09 11.55
CA LEU A 133 8.65 5.62 10.20
C LEU A 133 7.51 6.54 9.78
N TYR A 134 6.26 6.09 9.95
CA TYR A 134 5.09 6.86 9.54
C TYR A 134 4.94 8.16 10.35
N LEU A 135 5.10 8.11 11.67
CA LEU A 135 5.03 9.30 12.52
C LEU A 135 6.13 10.31 12.14
N LYS A 136 7.35 9.83 11.87
CA LYS A 136 8.44 10.70 11.44
C LYS A 136 8.19 11.29 10.05
N ALA A 137 7.56 10.53 9.16
CA ALA A 137 7.16 11.04 7.85
C ALA A 137 6.11 12.15 7.97
N LEU A 138 5.14 12.03 8.90
CA LEU A 138 4.15 13.08 9.16
C LEU A 138 4.74 14.33 9.82
N GLU A 139 5.80 14.18 10.63
CA GLU A 139 6.53 15.36 11.16
C GLU A 139 7.21 16.17 10.05
N LEU A 140 7.73 15.47 9.01
CA LEU A 140 8.42 16.10 7.87
C LEU A 140 7.45 16.58 6.79
N GLU A 141 6.39 15.82 6.56
CA GLU A 141 5.35 16.07 5.56
C GLU A 141 3.96 15.79 6.16
N PRO A 142 3.35 16.78 6.82
CA PRO A 142 2.00 16.64 7.40
C PRO A 142 0.93 16.27 6.35
N GLU A 143 1.12 16.69 5.10
CA GLU A 143 0.24 16.40 3.96
C GLU A 143 0.61 15.11 3.22
N LEU A 144 1.28 14.15 3.89
CA LEU A 144 1.64 12.87 3.28
C LEU A 144 0.40 12.18 2.70
N SER A 145 0.37 11.99 1.38
CA SER A 145 -0.78 11.46 0.65
C SER A 145 -0.52 10.10 0.00
N ALA A 146 0.73 9.64 -0.03
CA ALA A 146 1.03 8.36 -0.64
C ALA A 146 2.13 7.58 0.09
N VAL A 147 2.07 6.23 -0.06
CA VAL A 147 3.12 5.32 0.38
C VAL A 147 3.45 4.34 -0.74
N VAL A 148 4.75 4.17 -1.01
CA VAL A 148 5.27 3.07 -1.83
C VAL A 148 5.98 2.07 -0.92
N ASN A 149 5.38 0.90 -0.75
CA ASN A 149 5.95 -0.23 -0.01
C ASN A 149 6.91 -0.99 -0.91
N ASN A 150 8.18 -0.52 -0.97
CA ASN A 150 9.22 -1.09 -1.81
C ASN A 150 10.28 -1.87 -1.00
N ALA A 151 10.50 -1.55 0.28
CA ALA A 151 11.48 -2.26 1.10
C ALA A 151 11.19 -3.76 1.12
N ALA A 152 12.21 -4.56 0.86
CA ALA A 152 12.13 -6.02 0.93
C ALA A 152 13.47 -6.61 1.37
N LEU A 153 13.40 -7.71 2.10
CA LEU A 153 14.49 -8.65 2.37
C LEU A 153 14.28 -9.88 1.51
N PHE A 154 15.35 -10.37 0.92
CA PHE A 154 15.39 -11.63 0.16
C PHE A 154 16.10 -12.75 0.94
N THR A 155 16.93 -12.38 1.91
CA THR A 155 17.71 -13.28 2.77
C THR A 155 17.55 -12.83 4.22
N GLY A 156 17.79 -13.76 5.16
CA GLY A 156 17.69 -13.48 6.60
C GLY A 156 16.77 -14.47 7.33
N GLY A 157 16.36 -14.15 8.54
CA GLY A 157 15.39 -14.95 9.29
C GLY A 157 13.98 -14.83 8.72
N ALA A 158 13.19 -15.90 8.82
CA ALA A 158 11.80 -15.91 8.33
C ALA A 158 10.95 -14.78 8.95
N ASP A 159 11.13 -14.53 10.26
CA ASP A 159 10.40 -13.48 10.98
C ASP A 159 10.78 -12.08 10.48
N ASP A 160 12.06 -11.84 10.17
CA ASP A 160 12.51 -10.56 9.62
C ASP A 160 11.95 -10.35 8.20
N LEU A 161 11.99 -11.40 7.36
CA LEU A 161 11.39 -11.34 6.02
C LEU A 161 9.90 -11.00 6.13
N ARG A 162 9.17 -11.70 6.99
CA ARG A 162 7.73 -11.45 7.18
C ARG A 162 7.47 -10.04 7.69
N SER A 163 8.25 -9.59 8.68
CA SER A 163 8.14 -8.25 9.25
C SER A 163 8.36 -7.16 8.20
N VAL A 164 9.44 -7.25 7.42
CA VAL A 164 9.80 -6.23 6.43
C VAL A 164 8.92 -6.31 5.18
N ASN A 165 8.73 -7.50 4.61
CA ASN A 165 8.08 -7.64 3.30
C ASN A 165 6.55 -7.54 3.37
N LEU A 166 5.95 -7.83 4.53
CA LEU A 166 4.51 -7.94 4.67
C LEU A 166 3.94 -7.06 5.79
N GLU A 167 4.36 -7.27 7.04
CA GLU A 167 3.70 -6.64 8.17
C GLU A 167 3.94 -5.12 8.23
N SER A 168 5.12 -4.66 7.79
CA SER A 168 5.40 -3.23 7.67
C SER A 168 4.50 -2.56 6.62
N ALA A 169 4.32 -3.20 5.46
CA ALA A 169 3.45 -2.70 4.39
C ALA A 169 1.98 -2.63 4.84
N LYS A 170 1.50 -3.66 5.53
CA LYS A 170 0.16 -3.67 6.12
C LYS A 170 -0.04 -2.52 7.12
N LYS A 171 0.92 -2.32 8.03
CA LYS A 171 0.86 -1.25 9.03
C LYS A 171 0.85 0.14 8.39
N LEU A 172 1.74 0.39 7.45
CA LEU A 172 1.81 1.68 6.74
C LEU A 172 0.53 1.96 5.96
N THR A 173 -0.02 0.95 5.28
CA THR A 173 -1.30 1.06 4.56
C THR A 173 -2.45 1.41 5.51
N MET A 174 -2.56 0.73 6.66
CA MET A 174 -3.61 1.01 7.65
C MET A 174 -3.47 2.41 8.25
N MET A 175 -2.24 2.84 8.53
CA MET A 175 -2.00 4.17 9.10
C MET A 175 -2.36 5.27 8.10
N LEU A 176 -2.04 5.09 6.81
CA LEU A 176 -2.43 6.03 5.77
C LEU A 176 -3.95 6.06 5.54
N ALA A 177 -4.61 4.90 5.60
CA ALA A 177 -6.07 4.79 5.46
C ALA A 177 -6.85 5.53 6.57
N GLY A 178 -6.21 5.78 7.72
CA GLY A 178 -6.78 6.58 8.83
C GLY A 178 -6.84 8.09 8.57
N ARG A 179 -6.37 8.58 7.42
CA ARG A 179 -6.47 10.00 7.05
C ARG A 179 -7.83 10.28 6.42
N GLU A 180 -8.58 11.21 7.00
CA GLU A 180 -9.93 11.54 6.53
C GLU A 180 -9.95 12.63 5.45
N ASP A 181 -8.88 13.43 5.35
CA ASP A 181 -8.87 14.69 4.60
C ASP A 181 -8.16 14.62 3.24
N ALA A 182 -7.62 13.45 2.85
CA ALA A 182 -6.82 13.33 1.64
C ALA A 182 -7.24 12.15 0.76
N GLU A 183 -7.19 12.33 -0.55
CA GLU A 183 -7.22 11.22 -1.51
C GLU A 183 -5.87 10.47 -1.45
N CYS A 184 -5.80 9.45 -0.62
CA CYS A 184 -4.57 8.72 -0.38
C CYS A 184 -4.35 7.58 -1.39
N ALA A 185 -3.07 7.22 -1.62
CA ALA A 185 -2.73 6.10 -2.49
C ALA A 185 -1.57 5.27 -1.92
N VAL A 186 -1.67 3.96 -2.07
CA VAL A 186 -0.59 3.01 -1.78
C VAL A 186 -0.26 2.22 -3.02
N VAL A 187 1.04 2.05 -3.28
CA VAL A 187 1.54 1.08 -4.26
C VAL A 187 2.47 0.09 -3.57
N ASN A 188 2.10 -1.19 -3.62
CA ASN A 188 2.91 -2.28 -3.11
C ASN A 188 3.81 -2.83 -4.22
N VAL A 189 5.11 -3.01 -3.93
CA VAL A 189 6.05 -3.67 -4.85
C VAL A 189 6.07 -5.16 -4.52
N LEU A 190 5.51 -5.94 -5.41
CA LEU A 190 5.46 -7.40 -5.36
C LEU A 190 6.68 -8.03 -6.04
N ASP A 191 6.47 -9.21 -6.61
CA ASP A 191 7.37 -9.96 -7.47
C ASP A 191 6.54 -10.64 -8.55
N ALA A 192 6.97 -10.65 -9.80
CA ALA A 192 6.23 -11.26 -10.90
C ALA A 192 6.03 -12.77 -10.71
N GLU A 193 6.93 -13.43 -10.00
CA GLU A 193 6.86 -14.87 -9.73
C GLU A 193 5.58 -15.26 -8.96
N VAL A 194 5.01 -14.34 -8.16
CA VAL A 194 3.75 -14.62 -7.44
C VAL A 194 2.51 -14.59 -8.34
N LEU A 195 2.63 -14.14 -9.57
CA LEU A 195 1.55 -14.14 -10.55
C LEU A 195 1.52 -15.40 -11.41
N ARG A 196 2.57 -16.23 -11.37
CA ARG A 196 2.64 -17.49 -12.12
C ARG A 196 1.69 -18.54 -11.53
N ALA A 197 1.02 -19.25 -12.41
CA ALA A 197 0.07 -20.29 -11.99
C ALA A 197 0.76 -21.52 -11.37
N ASP A 198 2.01 -21.78 -11.76
CA ASP A 198 2.79 -22.97 -11.43
C ASP A 198 3.95 -22.69 -10.45
N ALA A 199 3.95 -21.54 -9.79
CA ALA A 199 5.01 -21.18 -8.85
C ALA A 199 5.12 -22.24 -7.73
N ALA A 200 5.93 -23.27 -8.00
CA ALA A 200 6.15 -24.39 -7.11
C ALA A 200 6.93 -23.97 -5.88
N SER A 201 6.55 -24.51 -4.71
CA SER A 201 7.30 -24.36 -3.48
C SER A 201 8.46 -25.37 -3.49
N GLY A 202 9.70 -24.88 -3.57
CA GLY A 202 10.91 -25.73 -3.57
C GLY A 202 11.51 -25.97 -2.18
N GLY A 203 10.96 -25.33 -1.16
CA GLY A 203 11.49 -25.33 0.22
C GLY A 203 12.62 -24.31 0.41
N GLY A 204 12.61 -23.62 1.57
CA GLY A 204 13.67 -22.70 1.97
C GLY A 204 13.29 -21.24 2.02
N ILE A 205 14.31 -20.38 2.14
CA ILE A 205 14.11 -18.93 2.38
C ILE A 205 13.44 -18.22 1.20
N LYS A 206 13.64 -18.69 -0.03
CA LYS A 206 12.97 -18.17 -1.22
C LYS A 206 11.45 -18.38 -1.13
N ASP A 207 11.01 -19.50 -0.59
CA ASP A 207 9.57 -19.78 -0.43
C ASP A 207 8.95 -18.86 0.61
N VAL A 208 9.63 -18.61 1.73
CA VAL A 208 9.18 -17.62 2.71
C VAL A 208 9.06 -16.23 2.08
N TYR A 209 10.04 -15.83 1.26
CA TYR A 209 9.97 -14.58 0.52
C TYR A 209 8.73 -14.53 -0.39
N LEU A 210 8.54 -15.54 -1.23
CA LEU A 210 7.41 -15.61 -2.16
C LEU A 210 6.06 -15.70 -1.44
N GLU A 211 6.01 -16.41 -0.30
CA GLU A 211 4.82 -16.45 0.55
C GLU A 211 4.45 -15.04 1.03
N THR A 212 5.41 -14.27 1.55
CA THR A 212 5.16 -12.89 1.97
C THR A 212 4.67 -12.02 0.82
N LYS A 213 5.17 -12.21 -0.40
CA LYS A 213 4.72 -11.47 -1.59
C LYS A 213 3.33 -11.91 -2.08
N ARG A 214 2.98 -13.19 -1.98
CA ARG A 214 1.61 -13.69 -2.25
C ARG A 214 0.61 -13.12 -1.24
N GLU A 215 0.94 -13.15 0.04
CA GLU A 215 0.09 -12.54 1.06
C GLU A 215 -0.06 -11.02 0.86
N LEU A 216 0.99 -10.31 0.42
CA LEU A 216 0.92 -8.89 0.12
C LEU A 216 0.04 -8.62 -1.12
N LEU A 217 0.06 -9.51 -2.12
CA LEU A 217 -0.85 -9.47 -3.26
C LEU A 217 -2.32 -9.57 -2.82
N GLU A 218 -2.63 -10.56 -1.97
CA GLU A 218 -3.98 -10.71 -1.43
C GLU A 218 -4.38 -9.50 -0.57
N TYR A 219 -3.46 -9.03 0.26
CA TYR A 219 -3.68 -7.85 1.10
C TYR A 219 -3.97 -6.61 0.25
N THR A 220 -3.27 -6.42 -0.86
CA THR A 220 -3.52 -5.33 -1.81
C THR A 220 -4.97 -5.31 -2.27
N ARG A 221 -5.50 -6.46 -2.70
CA ARG A 221 -6.89 -6.58 -3.17
C ARG A 221 -7.91 -6.38 -2.05
N LYS A 222 -7.66 -6.99 -0.88
CA LYS A 222 -8.53 -6.87 0.29
C LYS A 222 -8.60 -5.43 0.81
N SER A 223 -7.44 -4.77 0.92
CA SER A 223 -7.37 -3.39 1.40
C SER A 223 -7.95 -2.37 0.41
N ALA A 224 -7.83 -2.62 -0.90
CA ALA A 224 -8.49 -1.82 -1.93
C ALA A 224 -10.02 -1.80 -1.77
N CYS A 225 -10.62 -2.94 -1.39
CA CYS A 225 -12.05 -3.00 -1.08
C CYS A 225 -12.37 -2.36 0.28
N LEU A 226 -11.56 -2.65 1.30
CA LEU A 226 -11.82 -2.22 2.68
C LEU A 226 -11.74 -0.71 2.84
N PHE A 227 -10.76 -0.07 2.18
CA PHE A 227 -10.47 1.35 2.33
C PHE A 227 -10.92 2.21 1.14
N ALA A 228 -11.77 1.69 0.27
CA ALA A 228 -12.15 2.33 -1.00
C ALA A 228 -12.69 3.79 -0.87
N GLU A 229 -13.20 4.18 0.30
CA GLU A 229 -13.72 5.54 0.53
C GLU A 229 -12.60 6.58 0.71
N THR A 230 -11.41 6.17 1.17
CA THR A 230 -10.32 7.08 1.57
C THR A 230 -8.98 6.75 0.94
N LEU A 231 -8.78 5.52 0.45
CA LEU A 231 -7.49 5.04 0.01
C LEU A 231 -7.60 4.17 -1.23
N ARG A 232 -6.78 4.44 -2.24
CA ARG A 232 -6.54 3.53 -3.35
C ARG A 232 -5.33 2.66 -3.03
N VAL A 233 -5.43 1.35 -3.23
CA VAL A 233 -4.34 0.41 -2.99
C VAL A 233 -4.12 -0.42 -4.23
N ASN A 234 -2.93 -0.30 -4.82
CA ASN A 234 -2.52 -1.00 -6.03
C ASN A 234 -1.16 -1.68 -5.84
N ALA A 235 -0.73 -2.43 -6.81
CA ALA A 235 0.59 -3.05 -6.80
C ALA A 235 1.24 -3.05 -8.18
N VAL A 236 2.58 -3.07 -8.18
CA VAL A 236 3.40 -3.46 -9.32
C VAL A 236 4.06 -4.80 -9.01
N ALA A 237 4.23 -5.64 -10.02
CA ALA A 237 4.92 -6.92 -9.91
C ALA A 237 6.11 -6.94 -10.89
N PRO A 238 7.29 -6.49 -10.43
CA PRO A 238 8.50 -6.48 -11.24
C PRO A 238 8.98 -7.91 -11.53
N GLY A 239 9.49 -8.11 -12.75
CA GLY A 239 10.30 -9.26 -13.12
C GLY A 239 11.79 -9.02 -12.83
N PRO A 240 12.70 -9.68 -13.58
CA PRO A 240 14.13 -9.64 -13.34
C PRO A 240 14.77 -8.31 -13.78
N VAL A 241 14.51 -7.23 -13.03
CA VAL A 241 15.03 -5.88 -13.31
C VAL A 241 16.53 -5.78 -13.08
N PHE A 242 17.00 -6.31 -11.94
CA PHE A 242 18.42 -6.31 -11.59
C PHE A 242 18.91 -7.74 -11.44
N ALA A 243 20.13 -7.99 -11.92
CA ALA A 243 20.84 -9.21 -11.54
C ALA A 243 21.07 -9.19 -10.01
N PRO A 244 20.96 -10.33 -9.31
CA PRO A 244 21.43 -10.46 -7.95
C PRO A 244 22.92 -10.07 -7.84
N GLU A 245 23.29 -9.40 -6.73
CA GLU A 245 24.69 -9.02 -6.52
C GLU A 245 25.58 -10.28 -6.49
N GLY A 246 26.61 -10.30 -7.35
CA GLY A 246 27.58 -11.41 -7.44
C GLY A 246 27.11 -12.65 -8.21
N VAL A 247 25.94 -12.61 -8.83
CA VAL A 247 25.43 -13.73 -9.64
C VAL A 247 25.30 -13.29 -11.09
N HIS A 248 26.02 -13.98 -11.98
CA HIS A 248 25.79 -13.91 -13.43
C HIS A 248 24.63 -14.85 -13.77
N GLU A 249 23.43 -14.52 -13.29
CA GLU A 249 22.24 -15.28 -13.67
C GLU A 249 21.94 -15.10 -15.16
N LYS A 250 21.73 -16.23 -15.84
CA LYS A 250 20.95 -16.21 -17.07
C LYS A 250 19.64 -15.52 -16.77
N ALA A 251 19.23 -14.56 -17.60
CA ALA A 251 17.89 -14.00 -17.54
C ALA A 251 16.90 -15.15 -17.43
N GLY A 252 16.04 -15.13 -16.43
CA GLY A 252 14.86 -15.99 -16.43
C GLY A 252 14.19 -15.88 -17.79
N GLU A 253 13.46 -16.90 -18.20
CA GLU A 253 12.70 -16.85 -19.44
C GLU A 253 11.73 -15.67 -19.40
N ILE A 254 11.73 -14.87 -20.47
CA ILE A 254 10.85 -13.72 -20.67
C ILE A 254 10.35 -13.77 -22.13
N LEU A 255 9.16 -13.23 -22.36
CA LEU A 255 8.54 -13.23 -23.70
C LEU A 255 9.06 -12.10 -24.57
N LEU A 256 9.30 -10.91 -24.00
CA LEU A 256 9.81 -9.78 -24.76
C LEU A 256 11.32 -9.88 -24.98
N ALA A 257 11.82 -9.25 -26.04
CA ALA A 257 13.24 -9.29 -26.41
C ALA A 257 14.18 -8.59 -25.41
N ARG A 258 13.65 -7.75 -24.53
CA ARG A 258 14.42 -7.04 -23.50
C ARG A 258 13.83 -7.25 -22.10
N ARG A 259 14.73 -7.24 -21.12
CA ARG A 259 14.32 -7.23 -19.71
C ARG A 259 13.61 -5.91 -19.36
N PRO A 260 12.70 -5.94 -18.36
CA PRO A 260 12.18 -4.71 -17.80
C PRO A 260 13.30 -3.93 -17.12
N THR A 261 13.27 -2.63 -17.20
CA THR A 261 14.23 -1.75 -16.53
C THR A 261 13.63 -1.21 -15.22
N ALA A 262 14.46 -0.61 -14.37
CA ALA A 262 13.99 0.03 -13.16
C ALA A 262 13.10 1.25 -13.47
N GLU A 263 13.36 1.94 -14.57
CA GLU A 263 12.58 3.06 -15.08
C GLU A 263 11.18 2.60 -15.53
N ASP A 264 11.07 1.43 -16.19
CA ASP A 264 9.78 0.86 -16.56
C ASP A 264 8.91 0.64 -15.30
N VAL A 265 9.49 0.08 -14.23
CA VAL A 265 8.79 -0.14 -12.96
C VAL A 265 8.45 1.19 -12.27
N ALA A 266 9.39 2.13 -12.24
CA ALA A 266 9.16 3.45 -11.64
C ALA A 266 8.03 4.20 -12.33
N SER A 267 7.96 4.14 -13.66
CA SER A 267 6.88 4.72 -14.45
C SER A 267 5.52 4.07 -14.15
N ALA A 268 5.48 2.74 -13.97
CA ALA A 268 4.25 2.04 -13.58
C ALA A 268 3.78 2.42 -12.18
N VAL A 269 4.70 2.58 -11.22
CA VAL A 269 4.40 3.09 -9.86
C VAL A 269 3.80 4.49 -9.95
N ALA A 270 4.43 5.40 -10.70
CA ALA A 270 3.94 6.77 -10.86
C ALA A 270 2.54 6.79 -11.51
N PHE A 271 2.33 5.99 -12.55
CA PHE A 271 1.01 5.84 -13.19
C PHE A 271 -0.07 5.43 -12.19
N LEU A 272 0.19 4.43 -11.34
CA LEU A 272 -0.80 3.97 -10.35
C LEU A 272 -1.05 5.01 -9.25
N LEU A 273 -0.05 5.76 -8.83
CA LEU A 273 -0.21 6.84 -7.87
C LEU A 273 -1.05 8.00 -8.44
N GLU A 274 -0.91 8.28 -9.73
CA GLU A 274 -1.54 9.42 -10.40
C GLU A 274 -2.92 9.11 -11.00
N SER A 275 -3.31 7.83 -11.06
CA SER A 275 -4.56 7.38 -11.65
C SER A 275 -5.69 7.29 -10.61
N PRO A 276 -6.62 8.27 -10.54
CA PRO A 276 -7.59 8.37 -9.43
C PRO A 276 -8.68 7.28 -9.48
N SER A 277 -8.88 6.64 -10.62
CA SER A 277 -9.94 5.64 -10.82
C SER A 277 -9.43 4.19 -10.75
N ILE A 278 -8.14 3.98 -10.35
CA ILE A 278 -7.55 2.65 -10.27
C ILE A 278 -7.32 2.27 -8.81
N THR A 279 -7.95 1.18 -8.37
CA THR A 279 -7.69 0.53 -7.07
C THR A 279 -7.82 -0.98 -7.20
N GLY A 280 -7.05 -1.75 -6.43
CA GLY A 280 -7.00 -3.22 -6.48
C GLY A 280 -6.25 -3.80 -7.68
N ALA A 281 -5.68 -2.95 -8.53
CA ALA A 281 -4.94 -3.38 -9.70
C ALA A 281 -3.54 -3.92 -9.33
N VAL A 282 -3.10 -4.91 -10.10
CA VAL A 282 -1.73 -5.43 -10.07
C VAL A 282 -1.18 -5.34 -11.47
N VAL A 283 -0.11 -4.56 -11.65
CA VAL A 283 0.52 -4.33 -12.95
C VAL A 283 1.82 -5.13 -13.02
N PRO A 284 1.90 -6.20 -13.81
CA PRO A 284 3.15 -6.89 -14.05
C PRO A 284 4.06 -6.03 -14.94
N VAL A 285 5.32 -5.89 -14.53
CA VAL A 285 6.37 -5.19 -15.28
C VAL A 285 7.55 -6.16 -15.39
N ASP A 286 7.38 -7.22 -16.19
CA ASP A 286 8.21 -8.41 -16.15
C ASP A 286 8.56 -9.00 -17.54
N ALA A 287 8.28 -8.23 -18.59
CA ALA A 287 8.49 -8.68 -19.98
C ALA A 287 7.75 -9.99 -20.31
N GLY A 288 6.60 -10.24 -19.66
CA GLY A 288 5.77 -11.41 -19.88
C GLY A 288 6.22 -12.67 -19.13
N GLN A 289 7.14 -12.56 -18.17
CA GLN A 289 7.64 -13.70 -17.39
C GLN A 289 6.51 -14.48 -16.68
N HIS A 290 5.51 -13.78 -16.15
CA HIS A 290 4.41 -14.40 -15.41
C HIS A 290 3.47 -15.27 -16.27
N LEU A 291 3.61 -15.22 -17.59
CA LEU A 291 2.79 -16.00 -18.55
C LEU A 291 3.45 -17.33 -18.95
N LEU A 292 4.70 -17.57 -18.51
CA LEU A 292 5.50 -18.76 -18.83
C LEU A 292 5.33 -19.88 -17.83
#